data_12a7b254a81997b8936aa3b10aedfa04
#
_entry.id   12a7b254a81997b8936aa3b10aedfa04
#
_cell.length_a   1.000
_cell.length_b   1.000
_cell.length_c   1.000
_cell.angle_alpha   90.00
_cell.angle_beta   90.00
_cell.angle_gamma   90.00
#
_symmetry.space_group_name_H-M   'P 1'
#
loop_
_entity.id
_entity.type
_entity.pdbx_description
1 polymer ?
#
loop_
_entity_poly.entity_id
_entity_poly.type
_entity_poly.pdbx_seq_one_letter_code
_entity_poly.pdbx_strand_id
1 'polypeptide(L)'
;MLDWCQKLRIAARRETPDDNVARKHLTAIYSRLVIDGGALRDQPADGPRKVTLDKLKPEFRKELDKRIFASANLIKLNREQAIEKTLQRFQGWVTSIPPDGVSEIDRRARKAEFQKSIKDMDFISRRVAIDQGHKLASNVKYLLAVQGGAIALRWHSNWRRPGYNYRMDHKDRDEKIYLIRGSWALEQGLIKPVYGFYDEITDAGEEVYCSCDALPIYAPQKLPIEFLTEKGKREFNRI
;
A
#
# COMPACT_ATOMS: atom_id res chain seq x y z
N MET A 1 -17.03 1.16 -37.44
CA MET A 1 -17.06 0.69 -36.03
C MET A 1 -15.69 0.30 -35.51
N LEU A 2 -14.97 -0.61 -36.13
CA LEU A 2 -13.60 -0.99 -35.73
C LEU A 2 -12.64 0.21 -35.69
N ASP A 3 -12.71 1.10 -36.67
CA ASP A 3 -11.92 2.35 -36.72
C ASP A 3 -12.20 3.28 -35.51
N TRP A 4 -13.45 3.35 -35.06
CA TRP A 4 -13.84 4.16 -33.93
C TRP A 4 -13.31 3.59 -32.58
N CYS A 5 -13.39 2.28 -32.39
CA CYS A 5 -12.81 1.62 -31.23
C CYS A 5 -11.29 1.77 -31.19
N GLN A 6 -10.65 1.72 -32.36
CA GLN A 6 -9.22 1.95 -32.46
C GLN A 6 -8.83 3.39 -32.16
N LYS A 7 -9.61 4.38 -32.65
CA LYS A 7 -9.42 5.80 -32.32
C LYS A 7 -9.60 6.07 -30.82
N LEU A 8 -10.63 5.49 -30.19
CA LEU A 8 -10.86 5.59 -28.74
C LEU A 8 -9.72 4.97 -27.95
N ARG A 9 -9.22 3.80 -28.39
CA ARG A 9 -8.06 3.14 -27.75
C ARG A 9 -6.82 4.02 -27.83
N ILE A 10 -6.55 4.62 -28.99
CA ILE A 10 -5.43 5.52 -29.19
C ILE A 10 -5.58 6.78 -28.32
N ALA A 11 -6.77 7.39 -28.29
CA ALA A 11 -7.03 8.56 -27.47
C ALA A 11 -6.87 8.28 -25.98
N ALA A 12 -7.45 7.18 -25.49
CA ALA A 12 -7.32 6.75 -24.10
C ALA A 12 -5.86 6.47 -23.68
N ARG A 13 -5.06 5.91 -24.60
CA ARG A 13 -3.64 5.69 -24.36
C ARG A 13 -2.81 6.98 -24.37
N ARG A 14 -3.17 7.97 -25.19
CA ARG A 14 -2.50 9.29 -25.21
C ARG A 14 -2.70 10.06 -23.91
N GLU A 15 -3.86 9.94 -23.29
CA GLU A 15 -4.17 10.57 -21.99
C GLU A 15 -3.59 9.75 -20.80
N THR A 16 -3.03 8.57 -21.07
CA THR A 16 -2.40 7.78 -20.02
C THR A 16 -1.10 8.46 -19.61
N PRO A 17 -0.90 8.82 -18.33
CA PRO A 17 0.37 9.36 -17.87
C PRO A 17 1.51 8.40 -18.23
N ASP A 18 2.60 8.95 -18.77
CA ASP A 18 3.81 8.18 -19.05
C ASP A 18 4.27 7.46 -17.79
N ASP A 19 4.87 6.26 -17.94
CA ASP A 19 5.45 5.48 -16.84
C ASP A 19 6.37 6.34 -15.96
N ASN A 20 7.06 7.31 -16.56
CA ASN A 20 7.89 8.27 -15.86
C ASN A 20 7.07 9.18 -14.92
N VAL A 21 5.83 9.50 -15.25
CA VAL A 21 4.96 10.32 -14.40
C VAL A 21 4.54 9.52 -13.16
N ALA A 22 4.10 8.28 -13.32
CA ALA A 22 3.76 7.40 -12.21
C ALA A 22 4.97 7.18 -11.28
N ARG A 23 6.15 6.93 -11.85
CA ARG A 23 7.41 6.79 -11.10
C ARG A 23 7.79 8.06 -10.37
N LYS A 24 7.68 9.24 -11.01
CA LYS A 24 7.92 10.53 -10.35
C LYS A 24 6.97 10.76 -9.18
N HIS A 25 5.69 10.45 -9.32
CA HIS A 25 4.72 10.58 -8.23
C HIS A 25 5.05 9.64 -7.06
N LEU A 26 5.35 8.38 -7.33
CA LEU A 26 5.75 7.42 -6.29
C LEU A 26 7.05 7.83 -5.61
N THR A 27 8.03 8.31 -6.38
CA THR A 27 9.29 8.85 -5.84
C THR A 27 9.04 10.12 -5.02
N ALA A 28 8.14 11.00 -5.44
CA ALA A 28 7.77 12.20 -4.67
C ALA A 28 7.05 11.85 -3.36
N ILE A 29 6.15 10.86 -3.36
CA ILE A 29 5.53 10.33 -2.14
C ILE A 29 6.60 9.80 -1.20
N TYR A 30 7.52 9.02 -1.73
CA TYR A 30 8.64 8.49 -0.99
C TYR A 30 9.53 9.58 -0.39
N SER A 31 9.93 10.57 -1.20
CA SER A 31 10.75 11.70 -0.75
C SER A 31 10.07 12.47 0.39
N ARG A 32 8.76 12.73 0.30
CA ARG A 32 8.00 13.37 1.36
C ARG A 32 7.97 12.53 2.65
N LEU A 33 7.76 11.23 2.53
CA LEU A 33 7.74 10.33 3.67
C LEU A 33 9.08 10.26 4.40
N VAL A 34 10.19 10.31 3.66
CA VAL A 34 11.54 10.14 4.21
C VAL A 34 12.18 11.49 4.56
N ILE A 35 12.07 12.50 3.69
CA ILE A 35 12.73 13.81 3.87
C ILE A 35 11.95 14.73 4.78
N ASP A 36 10.62 14.83 4.59
CA ASP A 36 9.76 15.72 5.39
C ASP A 36 9.42 15.13 6.76
N GLY A 37 9.86 13.91 7.03
CA GLY A 37 9.61 13.23 8.30
C GLY A 37 8.14 12.90 8.57
N GLY A 38 7.30 12.93 7.52
CA GLY A 38 5.85 12.67 7.67
C GLY A 38 5.54 11.31 8.25
N ALA A 39 6.27 10.27 7.81
CA ALA A 39 6.14 8.91 8.34
C ALA A 39 6.87 8.69 9.69
N LEU A 40 7.76 9.62 10.06
CA LEU A 40 8.60 9.52 11.27
C LEU A 40 8.14 10.45 12.38
N ARG A 41 7.18 11.36 12.11
CA ARG A 41 6.65 12.30 13.12
C ARG A 41 5.95 11.61 14.28
N ASP A 42 5.30 10.49 14.02
CA ASP A 42 4.56 9.72 15.03
C ASP A 42 5.42 8.65 15.71
N GLN A 43 6.74 8.63 15.42
CA GLN A 43 7.64 7.70 16.08
C GLN A 43 8.01 8.19 17.49
N PRO A 44 8.10 7.26 18.46
CA PRO A 44 8.54 7.60 19.80
C PRO A 44 9.92 8.27 19.77
N ALA A 45 10.17 9.14 20.75
CA ALA A 45 11.38 9.99 20.84
C ALA A 45 12.73 9.27 20.71
N ASP A 46 12.74 7.95 20.83
CA ASP A 46 13.92 7.08 20.84
C ASP A 46 14.20 6.42 19.48
N GLY A 47 13.38 6.70 18.44
CA GLY A 47 13.61 6.20 17.09
C GLY A 47 14.63 7.05 16.30
N PRO A 48 15.14 6.55 15.18
CA PRO A 48 16.06 7.31 14.32
C PRO A 48 15.37 8.57 13.81
N ARG A 49 15.75 9.72 14.36
CA ARG A 49 15.04 11.00 14.19
C ARG A 49 15.12 11.62 12.81
N LYS A 50 16.10 11.24 11.99
CA LYS A 50 16.23 11.68 10.58
C LYS A 50 16.98 10.63 9.80
N VAL A 51 16.29 9.87 8.98
CA VAL A 51 16.90 9.04 7.95
C VAL A 51 16.65 9.71 6.61
N THR A 52 17.68 10.19 5.95
CA THR A 52 17.59 10.66 4.57
C THR A 52 17.76 9.47 3.61
N LEU A 53 17.20 9.59 2.42
CA LEU A 53 17.40 8.61 1.32
C LEU A 53 18.86 8.20 1.13
N ASP A 54 19.78 9.16 1.32
CA ASP A 54 21.21 8.95 1.12
C ASP A 54 21.85 8.10 2.23
N LYS A 55 21.17 7.96 3.37
CA LYS A 55 21.62 7.12 4.49
C LYS A 55 21.08 5.69 4.44
N LEU A 56 20.16 5.40 3.53
CA LEU A 56 19.70 4.01 3.31
C LEU A 56 20.86 3.18 2.76
N LYS A 57 21.05 2.00 3.36
CA LYS A 57 22.01 1.04 2.82
C LYS A 57 21.68 0.73 1.35
N PRO A 58 22.68 0.54 0.48
CA PRO A 58 22.48 0.32 -0.94
C PRO A 58 21.53 -0.82 -1.27
N GLU A 59 21.51 -1.87 -0.45
CA GLU A 59 20.63 -3.03 -0.61
C GLU A 59 19.16 -2.63 -0.45
N PHE A 60 18.85 -1.83 0.57
CA PHE A 60 17.48 -1.34 0.81
C PHE A 60 17.03 -0.38 -0.29
N ARG A 61 17.94 0.43 -0.80
CA ARG A 61 17.63 1.32 -1.93
C ARG A 61 17.26 0.53 -3.18
N LYS A 62 18.03 -0.52 -3.50
CA LYS A 62 17.73 -1.41 -4.64
C LYS A 62 16.37 -2.09 -4.49
N GLU A 63 16.05 -2.57 -3.30
CA GLU A 63 14.75 -3.18 -3.03
C GLU A 63 13.61 -2.18 -3.18
N LEU A 64 13.79 -0.96 -2.70
CA LEU A 64 12.81 0.11 -2.85
C LEU A 64 12.60 0.48 -4.32
N ASP A 65 13.65 0.62 -5.11
CA ASP A 65 13.57 0.93 -6.53
C ASP A 65 12.80 -0.18 -7.29
N LYS A 66 13.01 -1.44 -6.95
CA LYS A 66 12.22 -2.58 -7.48
C LYS A 66 10.74 -2.44 -7.15
N ARG A 67 10.39 -2.09 -5.90
CA ARG A 67 9.00 -1.92 -5.46
C ARG A 67 8.33 -0.73 -6.12
N ILE A 68 9.02 0.39 -6.30
CA ILE A 68 8.53 1.54 -7.07
C ILE A 68 8.25 1.14 -8.52
N PHE A 69 9.17 0.41 -9.14
CA PHE A 69 8.99 -0.07 -10.51
C PHE A 69 7.81 -1.03 -10.64
N ALA A 70 7.68 -2.00 -9.74
CA ALA A 70 6.57 -2.95 -9.71
C ALA A 70 5.22 -2.23 -9.51
N SER A 71 5.15 -1.26 -8.59
CA SER A 71 3.94 -0.46 -8.35
C SER A 71 3.54 0.39 -9.56
N ALA A 72 4.50 1.01 -10.23
CA ALA A 72 4.25 1.78 -11.45
C ALA A 72 3.69 0.90 -12.57
N ASN A 73 4.27 -0.28 -12.77
CA ASN A 73 3.80 -1.25 -13.76
C ASN A 73 2.38 -1.76 -13.45
N LEU A 74 2.07 -1.99 -12.18
CA LEU A 74 0.73 -2.43 -11.76
C LEU A 74 -0.32 -1.34 -12.01
N ILE A 75 0.00 -0.08 -11.73
CA ILE A 75 -0.88 1.07 -12.05
C ILE A 75 -1.18 1.10 -13.54
N LYS A 76 -0.15 0.96 -14.39
CA LYS A 76 -0.30 0.92 -15.85
C LYS A 76 -1.18 -0.23 -16.30
N LEU A 77 -0.90 -1.45 -15.84
CA LEU A 77 -1.65 -2.65 -16.20
C LEU A 77 -3.14 -2.53 -15.84
N ASN A 78 -3.45 -2.06 -14.64
CA ASN A 78 -4.84 -1.84 -14.21
C ASN A 78 -5.56 -0.81 -15.09
N ARG A 79 -4.87 0.24 -15.52
CA ARG A 79 -5.43 1.26 -16.40
C ARG A 79 -5.70 0.69 -17.80
N GLU A 80 -4.78 -0.07 -18.37
CA GLU A 80 -4.98 -0.75 -19.65
C GLU A 80 -6.17 -1.72 -19.61
N GLN A 81 -6.29 -2.52 -18.55
CA GLN A 81 -7.43 -3.40 -18.34
C GLN A 81 -8.75 -2.64 -18.21
N ALA A 82 -8.77 -1.48 -17.53
CA ALA A 82 -9.96 -0.64 -17.42
C ALA A 82 -10.38 -0.08 -18.78
N ILE A 83 -9.42 0.36 -19.60
CA ILE A 83 -9.67 0.81 -20.98
C ILE A 83 -10.29 -0.32 -21.81
N GLU A 84 -9.68 -1.49 -21.82
CA GLU A 84 -10.17 -2.64 -22.62
C GLU A 84 -11.57 -3.09 -22.18
N LYS A 85 -11.83 -3.17 -20.86
CA LYS A 85 -13.18 -3.47 -20.35
C LYS A 85 -14.22 -2.44 -20.78
N THR A 86 -13.86 -1.17 -20.80
CA THR A 86 -14.76 -0.08 -21.25
C THR A 86 -15.05 -0.19 -22.73
N LEU A 87 -14.03 -0.49 -23.54
CA LEU A 87 -14.18 -0.72 -24.98
C LEU A 87 -15.04 -1.96 -25.29
N GLN A 88 -14.86 -3.05 -24.56
CA GLN A 88 -15.68 -4.25 -24.69
C GLN A 88 -17.15 -3.99 -24.37
N ARG A 89 -17.43 -3.23 -23.30
CA ARG A 89 -18.81 -2.82 -22.96
C ARG A 89 -19.42 -1.95 -24.06
N PHE A 90 -18.63 -1.03 -24.60
CA PHE A 90 -19.08 -0.20 -25.73
C PHE A 90 -19.37 -1.03 -26.99
N GLN A 91 -18.51 -1.98 -27.34
CA GLN A 91 -18.73 -2.91 -28.45
C GLN A 91 -20.00 -3.74 -28.25
N GLY A 92 -20.20 -4.32 -27.07
CA GLY A 92 -21.39 -5.07 -26.71
C GLY A 92 -22.65 -4.21 -26.81
N TRP A 93 -22.58 -2.95 -26.36
CA TRP A 93 -23.68 -2.01 -26.50
C TRP A 93 -24.01 -1.71 -27.95
N VAL A 94 -23.01 -1.41 -28.80
CA VAL A 94 -23.23 -1.09 -30.23
C VAL A 94 -23.82 -2.27 -30.99
N THR A 95 -23.38 -3.51 -30.69
CA THR A 95 -23.90 -4.72 -31.32
C THR A 95 -25.29 -5.11 -30.84
N SER A 96 -25.74 -4.59 -29.70
CA SER A 96 -27.08 -4.83 -29.15
C SER A 96 -28.16 -3.85 -29.65
N ILE A 97 -27.78 -2.86 -30.50
CA ILE A 97 -28.75 -1.95 -31.07
C ILE A 97 -29.52 -2.64 -32.20
N PRO A 98 -30.88 -2.72 -32.12
CA PRO A 98 -31.68 -3.29 -33.20
C PRO A 98 -31.49 -2.52 -34.52
N PRO A 99 -31.66 -3.19 -35.69
CA PRO A 99 -31.55 -2.54 -36.98
C PRO A 99 -32.47 -1.31 -37.13
N ASP A 100 -33.63 -1.33 -36.49
CA ASP A 100 -34.65 -0.25 -36.55
C ASP A 100 -34.39 0.89 -35.56
N GLY A 101 -33.22 0.87 -34.87
CA GLY A 101 -32.87 1.88 -33.91
C GLY A 101 -33.38 1.61 -32.47
N VAL A 102 -33.17 2.58 -31.58
CA VAL A 102 -33.53 2.48 -30.16
C VAL A 102 -34.46 3.62 -29.78
N SER A 103 -35.39 3.36 -28.89
CA SER A 103 -36.27 4.40 -28.36
C SER A 103 -35.49 5.52 -27.64
N GLU A 104 -36.06 6.73 -27.53
CA GLU A 104 -35.39 7.86 -26.85
C GLU A 104 -35.07 7.54 -25.38
N ILE A 105 -35.95 6.81 -24.72
CA ILE A 105 -35.75 6.38 -23.31
C ILE A 105 -34.58 5.43 -23.20
N ASP A 106 -34.50 4.45 -24.08
CA ASP A 106 -33.39 3.49 -24.12
C ASP A 106 -32.05 4.17 -24.46
N ARG A 107 -32.07 5.15 -25.35
CA ARG A 107 -30.89 5.94 -25.71
C ARG A 107 -30.32 6.69 -24.50
N ARG A 108 -31.18 7.31 -23.67
CA ARG A 108 -30.79 8.05 -22.48
C ARG A 108 -30.21 7.11 -21.41
N ALA A 109 -30.87 6.00 -21.16
CA ALA A 109 -30.40 4.99 -20.19
C ALA A 109 -29.02 4.44 -20.58
N ARG A 110 -28.85 4.05 -21.84
CA ARG A 110 -27.59 3.50 -22.36
C ARG A 110 -26.46 4.54 -22.42
N LYS A 111 -26.78 5.80 -22.73
CA LYS A 111 -25.81 6.89 -22.66
C LYS A 111 -25.33 7.13 -21.23
N ALA A 112 -26.24 7.07 -20.25
CA ALA A 112 -25.90 7.20 -18.84
C ALA A 112 -25.01 6.04 -18.35
N GLU A 113 -25.31 4.82 -18.77
CA GLU A 113 -24.50 3.63 -18.45
C GLU A 113 -23.08 3.72 -19.04
N PHE A 114 -22.96 4.17 -20.29
CA PHE A 114 -21.66 4.40 -20.92
C PHE A 114 -20.86 5.52 -20.24
N GLN A 115 -21.50 6.64 -19.92
CA GLN A 115 -20.85 7.73 -19.17
C GLN A 115 -20.41 7.29 -17.79
N LYS A 116 -21.19 6.42 -17.12
CA LYS A 116 -20.81 5.83 -15.84
C LYS A 116 -19.52 5.00 -15.98
N SER A 117 -19.42 4.15 -17.00
CA SER A 117 -18.23 3.33 -17.24
C SER A 117 -16.97 4.16 -17.43
N ILE A 118 -17.05 5.31 -18.11
CA ILE A 118 -15.92 6.24 -18.29
C ILE A 118 -15.55 6.90 -16.96
N LYS A 119 -16.54 7.36 -16.18
CA LYS A 119 -16.30 7.96 -14.85
C LYS A 119 -15.70 6.95 -13.86
N ASP A 120 -16.18 5.70 -13.91
CA ASP A 120 -15.66 4.62 -13.06
C ASP A 120 -14.19 4.32 -13.37
N MET A 121 -13.75 4.46 -14.62
CA MET A 121 -12.35 4.25 -15.01
C MET A 121 -11.41 5.23 -14.31
N ASP A 122 -11.73 6.51 -14.24
CA ASP A 122 -10.93 7.51 -13.51
C ASP A 122 -10.91 7.25 -12.01
N PHE A 123 -12.06 6.84 -11.47
CA PHE A 123 -12.17 6.47 -10.06
C PHE A 123 -11.28 5.27 -9.73
N ILE A 124 -11.35 4.20 -10.52
CA ILE A 124 -10.54 2.99 -10.32
C ILE A 124 -9.05 3.33 -10.45
N SER A 125 -8.64 4.10 -11.45
CA SER A 125 -7.24 4.49 -11.65
C SER A 125 -6.69 5.27 -10.45
N ARG A 126 -7.46 6.23 -9.92
CA ARG A 126 -7.07 6.97 -8.70
C ARG A 126 -6.97 6.06 -7.48
N ARG A 127 -7.90 5.13 -7.32
CA ARG A 127 -7.91 4.18 -6.19
C ARG A 127 -6.69 3.27 -6.23
N VAL A 128 -6.33 2.75 -7.40
CA VAL A 128 -5.12 1.93 -7.57
C VAL A 128 -3.85 2.73 -7.23
N ALA A 129 -3.75 3.98 -7.70
CA ALA A 129 -2.61 4.83 -7.40
C ALA A 129 -2.48 5.13 -5.89
N ILE A 130 -3.60 5.41 -5.20
CA ILE A 130 -3.63 5.61 -3.75
C ILE A 130 -3.20 4.33 -3.02
N ASP A 131 -3.74 3.18 -3.41
CA ASP A 131 -3.41 1.88 -2.82
C ASP A 131 -1.90 1.56 -2.97
N GLN A 132 -1.35 1.74 -4.16
CA GLN A 132 0.08 1.55 -4.39
C GLN A 132 0.95 2.53 -3.61
N GLY A 133 0.49 3.77 -3.42
CA GLY A 133 1.15 4.75 -2.56
C GLY A 133 1.17 4.31 -1.09
N HIS A 134 0.08 3.77 -0.57
CA HIS A 134 0.02 3.24 0.80
C HIS A 134 0.95 2.04 0.98
N LYS A 135 0.94 1.07 0.06
CA LYS A 135 1.86 -0.08 0.08
C LYS A 135 3.31 0.36 0.10
N LEU A 136 3.67 1.29 -0.79
CA LEU A 136 5.02 1.82 -0.83
C LEU A 136 5.40 2.48 0.49
N ALA A 137 4.52 3.29 1.07
CA ALA A 137 4.76 3.96 2.35
C ALA A 137 5.01 2.95 3.48
N SER A 138 4.19 1.90 3.58
CA SER A 138 4.34 0.83 4.58
C SER A 138 5.66 0.08 4.41
N ASN A 139 6.01 -0.27 3.18
CA ASN A 139 7.29 -0.93 2.87
C ASN A 139 8.50 -0.08 3.26
N VAL A 140 8.45 1.24 2.96
CA VAL A 140 9.51 2.17 3.35
C VAL A 140 9.65 2.23 4.87
N LYS A 141 8.54 2.37 5.60
CA LYS A 141 8.53 2.37 7.06
C LYS A 141 9.16 1.09 7.64
N TYR A 142 8.78 -0.06 7.09
CA TYR A 142 9.34 -1.35 7.51
C TYR A 142 10.86 -1.43 7.29
N LEU A 143 11.33 -1.07 6.09
CA LEU A 143 12.76 -1.09 5.78
C LEU A 143 13.55 -0.14 6.67
N LEU A 144 13.03 1.07 6.93
CA LEU A 144 13.64 2.03 7.84
C LEU A 144 13.65 1.52 9.29
N ALA A 145 12.58 0.87 9.73
CA ALA A 145 12.51 0.27 11.06
C ALA A 145 13.57 -0.82 11.23
N VAL A 146 13.68 -1.76 10.29
CA VAL A 146 14.69 -2.82 10.31
C VAL A 146 16.10 -2.23 10.29
N GLN A 147 16.37 -1.28 9.42
CA GLN A 147 17.67 -0.61 9.33
C GLN A 147 18.00 0.17 10.60
N GLY A 148 17.00 0.76 11.25
CA GLY A 148 17.15 1.48 12.52
C GLY A 148 17.29 0.55 13.74
N GLY A 149 17.30 -0.77 13.56
CA GLY A 149 17.46 -1.75 14.64
C GLY A 149 16.18 -2.02 15.42
N ALA A 150 15.00 -1.82 14.82
CA ALA A 150 13.75 -2.21 15.45
C ALA A 150 13.74 -3.71 15.77
N ILE A 151 13.21 -4.06 16.93
CA ILE A 151 13.13 -5.44 17.43
C ILE A 151 11.75 -6.06 17.23
N ALA A 152 10.73 -5.22 17.11
CA ALA A 152 9.33 -5.63 16.94
C ALA A 152 8.53 -4.54 16.22
N LEU A 153 7.37 -4.93 15.75
CA LEU A 153 6.35 -4.05 15.18
C LEU A 153 5.03 -4.25 15.90
N ARG A 154 4.39 -3.18 16.32
CA ARG A 154 3.01 -3.20 16.83
C ARG A 154 2.07 -2.95 15.67
N TRP A 155 1.12 -3.85 15.45
CA TRP A 155 0.07 -3.66 14.46
C TRP A 155 -0.93 -2.61 14.92
N HIS A 156 -1.23 -1.64 14.06
CA HIS A 156 -2.26 -0.65 14.30
C HIS A 156 -3.31 -0.74 13.21
N SER A 157 -4.51 -1.12 13.59
CA SER A 157 -5.64 -1.23 12.65
C SER A 157 -6.53 -0.01 12.72
N ASN A 158 -6.86 0.56 11.57
CA ASN A 158 -7.79 1.70 11.46
C ASN A 158 -9.27 1.28 11.46
N TRP A 159 -9.61 0.15 12.09
CA TRP A 159 -10.97 -0.39 12.09
C TRP A 159 -12.03 0.55 12.68
N ARG A 160 -11.63 1.45 13.59
CA ARG A 160 -12.53 2.45 14.22
C ARG A 160 -12.85 3.65 13.32
N ARG A 161 -12.19 3.76 12.14
CA ARG A 161 -12.41 4.88 11.23
C ARG A 161 -13.80 4.82 10.61
N PRO A 162 -14.64 5.87 10.71
CA PRO A 162 -15.97 5.89 10.10
C PRO A 162 -15.91 5.65 8.59
N GLY A 163 -16.78 4.76 8.08
CA GLY A 163 -16.86 4.43 6.66
C GLY A 163 -15.71 3.57 6.11
N TYR A 164 -14.81 3.10 6.97
CA TYR A 164 -13.75 2.18 6.55
C TYR A 164 -14.23 0.73 6.64
N ASN A 165 -14.21 0.03 5.51
CA ASN A 165 -14.54 -1.40 5.45
C ASN A 165 -13.30 -2.22 5.82
N TYR A 166 -13.12 -2.47 7.10
CA TYR A 166 -11.98 -3.21 7.64
C TYR A 166 -12.16 -4.74 7.50
N ARG A 167 -11.06 -5.47 7.52
CA ARG A 167 -11.05 -6.92 7.60
C ARG A 167 -11.02 -7.38 9.06
N MET A 168 -11.73 -8.47 9.36
CA MET A 168 -11.81 -8.97 10.74
C MET A 168 -10.45 -9.39 11.28
N ASP A 169 -9.65 -10.10 10.49
CA ASP A 169 -8.31 -10.52 10.88
C ASP A 169 -7.36 -9.33 11.14
N HIS A 170 -7.51 -8.21 10.40
CA HIS A 170 -6.76 -6.99 10.67
C HIS A 170 -7.21 -6.29 11.96
N LYS A 171 -8.51 -6.35 12.29
CA LYS A 171 -9.02 -5.88 13.57
C LYS A 171 -8.49 -6.75 14.71
N ASP A 172 -8.45 -8.06 14.53
CA ASP A 172 -7.97 -9.02 15.53
C ASP A 172 -6.47 -8.88 15.79
N ARG A 173 -5.72 -8.32 14.84
CA ARG A 173 -4.29 -7.97 15.00
C ARG A 173 -4.07 -6.64 15.70
N ASP A 174 -5.09 -5.79 15.89
CA ASP A 174 -4.95 -4.46 16.49
C ASP A 174 -4.21 -4.54 17.83
N GLU A 175 -3.20 -3.71 18.00
CA GLU A 175 -2.29 -3.64 19.16
C GLU A 175 -1.41 -4.87 19.42
N LYS A 176 -1.52 -5.95 18.63
CA LYS A 176 -0.59 -7.10 18.74
C LYS A 176 0.81 -6.73 18.28
N ILE A 177 1.79 -7.30 18.96
CA ILE A 177 3.21 -7.06 18.71
C ILE A 177 3.82 -8.31 18.09
N TYR A 178 4.45 -8.15 16.93
CA TYR A 178 5.14 -9.20 16.19
C TYR A 178 6.63 -8.90 16.19
N LEU A 179 7.47 -9.90 16.51
CA LEU A 179 8.90 -9.69 16.54
C LEU A 179 9.49 -9.64 15.12
N ILE A 180 10.60 -8.95 14.99
CA ILE A 180 11.40 -8.95 13.76
C ILE A 180 12.44 -10.07 13.89
N ARG A 181 12.38 -11.02 12.96
CA ARG A 181 13.33 -12.14 12.91
C ARG A 181 14.75 -11.63 12.68
N GLY A 182 15.74 -12.18 13.40
CA GLY A 182 17.13 -11.72 13.32
C GLY A 182 17.38 -10.36 14.01
N SER A 183 16.42 -9.85 14.80
CA SER A 183 16.65 -8.64 15.58
C SER A 183 17.68 -8.90 16.71
N TRP A 184 18.49 -7.88 17.00
CA TRP A 184 19.57 -7.98 17.99
C TRP A 184 19.11 -8.47 19.37
N ALA A 185 17.92 -8.07 19.82
CA ALA A 185 17.40 -8.47 21.11
C ALA A 185 16.95 -9.94 21.13
N LEU A 186 16.49 -10.47 20.00
CA LEU A 186 16.16 -11.88 19.83
C LEU A 186 17.43 -12.72 19.79
N GLU A 187 18.45 -12.30 19.04
CA GLU A 187 19.76 -13.00 18.97
C GLU A 187 20.46 -13.03 20.31
N GLN A 188 20.34 -12.00 21.12
CA GLN A 188 20.86 -11.96 22.48
C GLN A 188 20.03 -12.78 23.49
N GLY A 189 18.90 -13.33 23.05
CA GLY A 189 18.01 -14.11 23.93
C GLY A 189 17.30 -13.28 25.00
N LEU A 190 17.09 -11.97 24.76
CA LEU A 190 16.42 -11.06 25.71
C LEU A 190 14.91 -11.10 25.57
N ILE A 191 14.43 -11.41 24.36
CA ILE A 191 13.01 -11.41 24.02
C ILE A 191 12.60 -12.76 23.40
N LYS A 192 11.30 -13.05 23.46
CA LYS A 192 10.67 -14.26 22.88
C LYS A 192 9.38 -13.88 22.18
N PRO A 193 9.00 -14.56 21.08
CA PRO A 193 7.73 -14.30 20.40
C PRO A 193 6.53 -14.75 21.26
N VAL A 194 5.49 -13.92 21.30
CA VAL A 194 4.18 -14.23 21.90
C VAL A 194 3.15 -14.43 20.78
N TYR A 195 3.10 -13.53 19.82
CA TYR A 195 2.18 -13.61 18.68
C TYR A 195 2.85 -14.03 17.37
N GLY A 196 4.14 -14.44 17.43
CA GLY A 196 4.93 -14.84 16.26
C GLY A 196 5.79 -13.72 15.69
N PHE A 197 6.16 -13.89 14.43
CA PHE A 197 7.04 -12.97 13.72
C PHE A 197 6.28 -12.19 12.66
N TYR A 198 6.77 -10.99 12.35
CA TYR A 198 6.11 -10.11 11.40
C TYR A 198 6.15 -10.65 9.96
N ASP A 199 7.18 -11.39 9.61
CA ASP A 199 7.33 -12.07 8.31
C ASP A 199 6.40 -13.30 8.12
N GLU A 200 5.66 -13.68 9.15
CA GLU A 200 4.67 -14.78 9.12
C GLU A 200 3.25 -14.28 8.81
N ILE A 201 3.05 -12.98 8.75
CA ILE A 201 1.76 -12.36 8.45
C ILE A 201 1.86 -11.45 7.23
N THR A 202 0.71 -11.12 6.63
CA THR A 202 0.65 -10.10 5.58
C THR A 202 1.04 -8.74 6.16
N ASP A 203 1.91 -8.00 5.49
CA ASP A 203 2.37 -6.69 5.94
C ASP A 203 1.21 -5.70 6.11
N ALA A 204 1.31 -4.82 7.10
CA ALA A 204 0.35 -3.73 7.27
C ALA A 204 0.37 -2.83 6.02
N GLY A 205 -0.80 -2.58 5.43
CA GLY A 205 -0.91 -1.80 4.18
C GLY A 205 -0.68 -2.58 2.90
N GLU A 206 -0.32 -3.89 2.94
CA GLU A 206 -0.04 -4.68 1.74
C GLU A 206 -1.31 -5.09 0.99
N GLU A 207 -2.38 -5.38 1.68
CA GLU A 207 -3.62 -5.77 1.05
C GLU A 207 -4.37 -4.59 0.41
N VAL A 208 -5.17 -4.89 -0.63
CA VAL A 208 -5.92 -3.87 -1.37
C VAL A 208 -6.80 -3.05 -0.42
N TYR A 209 -6.67 -1.73 -0.47
CA TYR A 209 -7.36 -0.77 0.40
C TYR A 209 -7.10 -0.93 1.91
N CYS A 210 -6.07 -1.64 2.28
CA CYS A 210 -5.64 -1.70 3.66
C CYS A 210 -5.06 -0.34 4.10
N SER A 211 -5.54 0.17 5.23
CA SER A 211 -5.00 1.39 5.85
C SER A 211 -4.38 1.13 7.22
N CYS A 212 -4.08 -0.13 7.54
CA CYS A 212 -3.36 -0.48 8.75
C CYS A 212 -1.92 0.01 8.68
N ASP A 213 -1.31 0.22 9.83
CA ASP A 213 0.08 0.63 9.97
C ASP A 213 0.83 -0.31 10.92
N ALA A 214 2.15 -0.29 10.88
CA ALA A 214 3.02 -1.03 11.78
C ALA A 214 3.95 -0.05 12.49
N LEU A 215 3.87 0.01 13.82
CA LEU A 215 4.63 0.94 14.65
C LEU A 215 5.88 0.23 15.20
N PRO A 216 7.10 0.69 14.88
CA PRO A 216 8.32 0.04 15.29
C PRO A 216 8.64 0.23 16.76
N ILE A 217 9.16 -0.84 17.38
CA ILE A 217 9.66 -0.87 18.75
C ILE A 217 11.14 -1.17 18.68
N TYR A 218 11.97 -0.32 19.29
CA TYR A 218 13.42 -0.41 19.23
C TYR A 218 14.05 -0.90 20.54
N ALA A 219 13.34 -0.73 21.65
CA ALA A 219 13.87 -1.05 22.98
C ALA A 219 13.04 -2.14 23.66
N PRO A 220 13.67 -3.21 24.20
CA PRO A 220 12.97 -4.28 24.91
C PRO A 220 12.16 -3.80 26.12
N GLN A 221 12.56 -2.69 26.74
CA GLN A 221 11.83 -2.07 27.85
C GLN A 221 10.42 -1.58 27.48
N LYS A 222 10.17 -1.36 26.18
CA LYS A 222 8.85 -0.95 25.66
C LYS A 222 7.95 -2.14 25.31
N LEU A 223 8.46 -3.36 25.39
CA LEU A 223 7.67 -4.57 25.22
C LEU A 223 6.94 -4.91 26.52
N PRO A 224 5.74 -5.49 26.45
CA PRO A 224 5.09 -6.14 27.59
C PRO A 224 5.99 -7.21 28.20
N ILE A 225 5.86 -7.44 29.51
CA ILE A 225 6.75 -8.35 30.27
C ILE A 225 6.73 -9.79 29.74
N GLU A 226 5.63 -10.22 29.14
CA GLU A 226 5.45 -11.54 28.53
C GLU A 226 6.37 -11.81 27.34
N PHE A 227 6.84 -10.75 26.68
CA PHE A 227 7.79 -10.84 25.57
C PHE A 227 9.24 -10.98 26.07
N LEU A 228 9.51 -10.72 27.33
CA LEU A 228 10.84 -10.82 27.88
C LEU A 228 11.12 -12.27 28.30
N THR A 229 12.34 -12.73 28.04
CA THR A 229 12.88 -13.95 28.63
C THR A 229 13.28 -13.69 30.09
N GLU A 230 13.62 -14.73 30.85
CA GLU A 230 14.15 -14.56 32.20
C GLU A 230 15.45 -13.75 32.20
N LYS A 231 16.30 -13.93 31.19
CA LYS A 231 17.48 -13.11 30.97
C LYS A 231 17.10 -11.62 30.76
N GLY A 232 16.13 -11.35 29.85
CA GLY A 232 15.68 -9.99 29.58
C GLY A 232 15.04 -9.32 30.79
N LYS A 233 14.27 -10.06 31.59
CA LYS A 233 13.68 -9.53 32.83
C LYS A 233 14.77 -9.07 33.82
N ARG A 234 15.78 -9.88 34.03
CA ARG A 234 16.91 -9.55 34.95
C ARG A 234 17.70 -8.35 34.43
N GLU A 235 18.03 -8.33 33.14
CA GLU A 235 18.84 -7.27 32.55
C GLU A 235 18.17 -5.91 32.60
N PHE A 236 16.84 -5.88 32.48
CA PHE A 236 16.08 -4.63 32.52
C PHE A 236 15.45 -4.32 33.89
N ASN A 237 15.87 -5.01 34.95
CA ASN A 237 15.33 -4.84 36.31
C ASN A 237 13.80 -4.89 36.39
N ARG A 238 13.20 -5.77 35.59
CA ARG A 238 11.76 -5.98 35.56
C ARG A 238 11.42 -7.31 36.24
N ILE A 239 11.72 -7.35 37.50
CA ILE A 239 11.40 -8.45 38.39
C ILE A 239 10.02 -8.25 38.96
#